data_dc8bdb8c7ee44c7da3775e00812011b9
#
_entry.id   dc8bdb8c7ee44c7da3775e00812011b9
#
_cell.length_a   1.000
_cell.length_b   1.000
_cell.length_c   1.000
_cell.angle_alpha   90.00
_cell.angle_beta   90.00
_cell.angle_gamma   90.00
#
_symmetry.space_group_name_H-M   'P 1'
#
loop_
_entity.id
_entity.type
_entity.pdbx_description
1 polymer ?
#
loop_
_entity_poly.entity_id
_entity_poly.type
_entity_poly.pdbx_seq_one_letter_code
_entity_poly.pdbx_strand_id
1 'polypeptide(L)'
;AAPEALEGLWRHILMQSGIDRVLFQDGVGVHKLREQEVGLFFHAVARAAASAGRLFTPVVETFTQVDGEPLNQKPFRAVPAQLARLQRQLASAGAAPHAGIVAFSLPEYCSPMGGEQAKALYAAYKDYYRPAATVPPGPDGK
;
A
#
# COMPACT_ATOMS: atom_id res chain seq x y z
N ALA A 1 -1.44 -13.19 -13.10
CA ALA A 1 -1.86 -14.37 -12.33
C ALA A 1 -3.22 -14.08 -11.70
N ALA A 2 -4.08 -15.10 -11.56
CA ALA A 2 -5.32 -14.95 -10.82
C ALA A 2 -5.02 -14.88 -9.31
N PRO A 3 -5.84 -14.18 -8.50
CA PRO A 3 -5.63 -14.08 -7.06
C PRO A 3 -5.53 -15.45 -6.35
N GLU A 4 -6.31 -16.43 -6.79
CA GLU A 4 -6.31 -17.79 -6.22
C GLU A 4 -4.99 -18.54 -6.49
N ALA A 5 -4.43 -18.37 -7.68
CA ALA A 5 -3.13 -18.95 -8.01
C ALA A 5 -2.01 -18.31 -7.17
N LEU A 6 -2.10 -17.01 -6.92
CA LEU A 6 -1.16 -16.30 -6.06
C LEU A 6 -1.30 -16.74 -4.60
N GLU A 7 -2.51 -16.93 -4.10
CA GLU A 7 -2.77 -17.47 -2.76
C GLU A 7 -2.12 -18.84 -2.57
N GLY A 8 -2.33 -19.75 -3.54
CA GLY A 8 -1.73 -21.10 -3.52
C GLY A 8 -0.20 -21.06 -3.48
N LEU A 9 0.40 -20.20 -4.32
CA LEU A 9 1.85 -20.01 -4.36
C LEU A 9 2.40 -19.48 -3.03
N TRP A 10 1.81 -18.41 -2.49
CA TRP A 10 2.26 -17.85 -1.23
C TRP A 10 2.07 -18.81 -0.06
N ARG A 11 0.97 -19.53 0.01
CA ARG A 11 0.77 -20.57 1.03
C ARG A 11 1.86 -21.61 0.99
N HIS A 12 2.19 -22.12 -0.22
CA HIS A 12 3.26 -23.10 -0.40
C HIS A 12 4.62 -22.56 0.10
N ILE A 13 4.99 -21.34 -0.31
CA ILE A 13 6.24 -20.70 0.11
C ILE A 13 6.30 -20.55 1.64
N LEU A 14 5.23 -20.02 2.24
CA LEU A 14 5.20 -19.71 3.67
C LEU A 14 5.18 -20.95 4.57
N MET A 15 4.58 -22.03 4.11
CA MET A 15 4.59 -23.32 4.82
C MET A 15 5.97 -23.96 4.87
N GLN A 16 6.84 -23.68 3.89
CA GLN A 16 8.16 -24.27 3.76
C GLN A 16 9.31 -23.34 4.16
N SER A 17 9.04 -22.08 4.36
CA SER A 17 10.04 -21.06 4.72
C SER A 17 9.97 -20.67 6.18
N GLY A 18 11.05 -20.12 6.71
CA GLY A 18 11.10 -19.49 8.02
C GLY A 18 10.63 -18.02 8.02
N ILE A 19 9.90 -17.58 7.00
CA ILE A 19 9.44 -16.21 6.86
C ILE A 19 8.29 -15.95 7.84
N ASP A 20 8.40 -14.92 8.68
CA ASP A 20 7.39 -14.56 9.67
C ASP A 20 6.37 -13.55 9.16
N ARG A 21 6.76 -12.76 8.15
CA ARG A 21 5.93 -11.67 7.61
C ARG A 21 6.06 -11.56 6.10
N VAL A 22 4.93 -11.38 5.43
CA VAL A 22 4.88 -11.03 4.00
C VAL A 22 4.60 -9.55 3.86
N LEU A 23 5.47 -8.84 3.15
CA LEU A 23 5.21 -7.50 2.63
C LEU A 23 4.85 -7.64 1.15
N PHE A 24 3.61 -7.34 0.80
CA PHE A 24 3.14 -7.47 -0.58
C PHE A 24 2.82 -6.08 -1.15
N GLN A 25 3.61 -5.71 -2.16
CA GLN A 25 3.49 -4.42 -2.84
C GLN A 25 2.39 -4.47 -3.90
N ASP A 26 1.57 -3.44 -3.96
CA ASP A 26 0.37 -3.40 -4.78
C ASP A 26 0.65 -3.27 -6.30
N GLY A 27 1.82 -2.77 -6.68
CA GLY A 27 2.23 -2.67 -8.07
C GLY A 27 1.37 -1.71 -8.94
N VAL A 28 0.55 -0.86 -8.34
CA VAL A 28 -0.32 0.08 -9.06
C VAL A 28 0.49 1.22 -9.67
N GLY A 29 1.46 1.73 -8.93
CA GLY A 29 2.33 2.81 -9.38
C GLY A 29 3.19 2.42 -10.58
N VAL A 30 3.58 1.15 -10.68
CA VAL A 30 4.35 0.58 -11.81
C VAL A 30 3.46 -0.09 -12.87
N HIS A 31 2.16 0.13 -12.84
CA HIS A 31 1.19 -0.39 -13.80
C HIS A 31 1.18 -1.93 -13.94
N LYS A 32 1.50 -2.66 -12.87
CA LYS A 32 1.45 -4.14 -12.83
C LYS A 32 0.09 -4.67 -12.42
N LEU A 33 -0.59 -3.96 -11.51
CA LEU A 33 -1.96 -4.25 -11.12
C LEU A 33 -2.86 -3.04 -11.40
N ARG A 34 -4.09 -3.33 -11.77
CA ARG A 34 -5.12 -2.30 -11.82
C ARG A 34 -5.62 -2.01 -10.41
N GLU A 35 -5.89 -0.76 -10.13
CA GLU A 35 -6.33 -0.28 -8.83
C GLU A 35 -7.54 -1.07 -8.29
N GLN A 36 -8.50 -1.40 -9.17
CA GLN A 36 -9.71 -2.15 -8.82
C GLN A 36 -9.44 -3.61 -8.41
N GLU A 37 -8.29 -4.15 -8.78
CA GLU A 37 -7.92 -5.53 -8.49
C GLU A 37 -7.10 -5.68 -7.22
N VAL A 38 -6.49 -4.61 -6.74
CA VAL A 38 -5.56 -4.63 -5.60
C VAL A 38 -6.15 -5.32 -4.37
N GLY A 39 -7.41 -5.00 -4.03
CA GLY A 39 -8.09 -5.62 -2.89
C GLY A 39 -8.17 -7.15 -2.98
N LEU A 40 -8.42 -7.70 -4.18
CA LEU A 40 -8.47 -9.15 -4.40
C LEU A 40 -7.12 -9.81 -4.11
N PHE A 41 -6.03 -9.18 -4.57
CA PHE A 41 -4.68 -9.68 -4.34
C PHE A 41 -4.25 -9.55 -2.88
N PHE A 42 -4.55 -8.42 -2.22
CA PHE A 42 -4.29 -8.26 -0.80
C PHE A 42 -5.01 -9.33 0.04
N HIS A 43 -6.29 -9.57 -0.23
CA HIS A 43 -7.04 -10.63 0.46
C HIS A 43 -6.48 -12.03 0.21
N ALA A 44 -6.06 -12.33 -1.02
CA ALA A 44 -5.48 -13.62 -1.36
C ALA A 44 -4.18 -13.88 -0.59
N VAL A 45 -3.26 -12.91 -0.56
CA VAL A 45 -1.99 -13.03 0.17
C VAL A 45 -2.21 -13.03 1.69
N ALA A 46 -3.17 -12.23 2.19
CA ALA A 46 -3.53 -12.24 3.61
C ALA A 46 -4.06 -13.61 4.08
N ARG A 47 -4.91 -14.26 3.27
CA ARG A 47 -5.40 -15.63 3.56
C ARG A 47 -4.26 -16.66 3.54
N ALA A 48 -3.35 -16.55 2.57
CA ALA A 48 -2.17 -17.41 2.53
C ALA A 48 -1.30 -17.25 3.77
N ALA A 49 -1.04 -16.02 4.20
CA ALA A 49 -0.29 -15.72 5.41
C ALA A 49 -0.98 -16.27 6.66
N ALA A 50 -2.28 -16.01 6.81
CA ALA A 50 -3.07 -16.51 7.94
C ALA A 50 -3.07 -18.03 8.02
N SER A 51 -3.21 -18.74 6.88
CA SER A 51 -3.19 -20.21 6.83
C SER A 51 -1.85 -20.81 7.24
N ALA A 52 -0.76 -20.05 7.11
CA ALA A 52 0.58 -20.44 7.53
C ALA A 52 0.97 -19.88 8.93
N GLY A 53 0.06 -19.17 9.62
CA GLY A 53 0.35 -18.53 10.90
C GLY A 53 1.36 -17.38 10.79
N ARG A 54 1.37 -16.67 9.65
CA ARG A 54 2.30 -15.57 9.35
C ARG A 54 1.59 -14.23 9.28
N LEU A 55 2.35 -13.16 9.45
CA LEU A 55 1.84 -11.80 9.36
C LEU A 55 1.79 -11.34 7.90
N PHE A 56 0.77 -10.57 7.58
CA PHE A 56 0.62 -9.88 6.30
C PHE A 56 0.67 -8.36 6.47
N THR A 57 1.41 -7.69 5.60
CA THR A 57 1.51 -6.24 5.56
C THR A 57 1.40 -5.78 4.11
N PRO A 58 0.30 -5.12 3.71
CA PRO A 58 0.20 -4.53 2.41
C PRO A 58 1.14 -3.33 2.28
N VAL A 59 1.75 -3.18 1.10
CA VAL A 59 2.61 -2.05 0.75
C VAL A 59 1.94 -1.29 -0.39
N VAL A 60 1.63 -0.01 -0.17
CA VAL A 60 1.00 0.86 -1.18
C VAL A 60 2.04 1.77 -1.83
N GLU A 61 2.00 1.88 -3.16
CA GLU A 61 2.92 2.72 -3.92
C GLU A 61 2.43 4.17 -3.96
N THR A 62 3.26 5.11 -3.49
CA THR A 62 2.94 6.54 -3.43
C THR A 62 3.32 7.31 -4.69
N PHE A 63 3.66 6.60 -5.76
CA PHE A 63 4.12 7.17 -7.02
C PHE A 63 3.40 6.56 -8.22
N THR A 64 3.53 7.22 -9.37
CA THR A 64 3.12 6.70 -10.68
C THR A 64 4.33 6.72 -11.60
N GLN A 65 4.69 5.57 -12.16
CA GLN A 65 5.70 5.46 -13.19
C GLN A 65 5.24 6.17 -14.46
N VAL A 66 6.07 7.07 -14.96
CA VAL A 66 5.79 7.84 -16.18
C VAL A 66 6.69 7.44 -17.35
N ASP A 67 7.84 6.83 -17.07
CA ASP A 67 8.77 6.31 -18.07
C ASP A 67 9.72 5.28 -17.45
N GLY A 68 10.42 4.54 -18.32
CA GLY A 68 11.44 3.57 -17.95
C GLY A 68 10.87 2.15 -17.83
N GLU A 69 11.74 1.20 -18.21
CA GLU A 69 11.51 -0.22 -17.99
C GLU A 69 12.77 -0.81 -17.37
N PRO A 70 12.68 -1.40 -16.18
CA PRO A 70 13.85 -1.94 -15.48
C PRO A 70 14.65 -2.96 -16.31
N LEU A 71 13.97 -3.72 -17.15
CA LEU A 71 14.59 -4.76 -18.00
C LEU A 71 15.18 -4.20 -19.30
N ASN A 72 14.82 -2.98 -19.71
CA ASN A 72 15.25 -2.37 -20.98
C ASN A 72 16.30 -1.28 -20.80
N GLN A 73 16.91 -1.19 -19.62
CA GLN A 73 17.96 -0.20 -19.30
C GLN A 73 17.53 1.27 -19.46
N LYS A 74 16.24 1.54 -19.58
CA LYS A 74 15.72 2.91 -19.53
C LYS A 74 15.65 3.36 -18.09
N PRO A 75 16.10 4.57 -17.76
CA PRO A 75 15.99 5.10 -16.40
C PRO A 75 14.55 5.07 -15.92
N PHE A 76 14.33 4.52 -14.74
CA PHE A 76 13.03 4.58 -14.08
C PHE A 76 12.70 6.03 -13.72
N ARG A 77 11.54 6.50 -14.17
CA ARG A 77 11.02 7.81 -13.84
C ARG A 77 9.62 7.68 -13.30
N ALA A 78 9.37 8.34 -12.18
CA ALA A 78 8.07 8.36 -11.54
C ALA A 78 7.75 9.75 -11.00
N VAL A 79 6.48 10.02 -10.81
CA VAL A 79 5.95 11.22 -10.17
C VAL A 79 5.09 10.82 -8.97
N PRO A 80 4.85 11.73 -8.01
CA PRO A 80 3.93 11.46 -6.91
C PRO A 80 2.55 11.01 -7.39
N ALA A 81 1.95 10.08 -6.65
CA ALA A 81 0.60 9.62 -6.91
C ALA A 81 -0.43 10.75 -6.72
N GLN A 82 -1.58 10.63 -7.36
CA GLN A 82 -2.73 11.45 -7.00
C GLN A 82 -3.32 10.99 -5.67
N LEU A 83 -3.72 11.93 -4.81
CA LEU A 83 -4.29 11.62 -3.50
C LEU A 83 -5.48 10.66 -3.60
N ALA A 84 -6.40 10.89 -4.54
CA ALA A 84 -7.57 10.03 -4.72
C ALA A 84 -7.21 8.57 -5.02
N ARG A 85 -6.14 8.31 -5.79
CA ARG A 85 -5.63 6.96 -6.01
C ARG A 85 -5.08 6.36 -4.70
N LEU A 86 -4.24 7.12 -4.00
CA LEU A 86 -3.66 6.66 -2.73
C LEU A 86 -4.74 6.34 -1.69
N GLN A 87 -5.80 7.14 -1.60
CA GLN A 87 -6.94 6.88 -0.73
C GLN A 87 -7.61 5.53 -1.03
N ARG A 88 -7.83 5.20 -2.31
CA ARG A 88 -8.43 3.92 -2.71
C ARG A 88 -7.51 2.73 -2.46
N GLN A 89 -6.20 2.89 -2.70
CA GLN A 89 -5.20 1.86 -2.35
C GLN A 89 -5.18 1.60 -0.83
N LEU A 90 -5.20 2.65 -0.01
CA LEU A 90 -5.26 2.55 1.45
C LEU A 90 -6.56 1.90 1.93
N ALA A 91 -7.69 2.22 1.32
CA ALA A 91 -8.97 1.57 1.63
C ALA A 91 -8.92 0.07 1.32
N SER A 92 -8.36 -0.31 0.16
CA SER A 92 -8.18 -1.72 -0.21
C SER A 92 -7.21 -2.45 0.74
N ALA A 93 -6.12 -1.79 1.14
CA ALA A 93 -5.16 -2.32 2.10
C ALA A 93 -5.78 -2.52 3.49
N GLY A 94 -6.57 -1.54 3.96
CA GLY A 94 -7.24 -1.59 5.25
C GLY A 94 -8.39 -2.61 5.32
N ALA A 95 -8.98 -2.97 4.18
CA ALA A 95 -10.04 -3.99 4.13
C ALA A 95 -9.53 -5.42 4.28
N ALA A 96 -8.27 -5.71 3.92
CA ALA A 96 -7.66 -7.01 4.12
C ALA A 96 -7.16 -7.16 5.58
N PRO A 97 -7.21 -8.37 6.18
CA PRO A 97 -6.56 -8.61 7.47
C PRO A 97 -5.06 -8.32 7.39
N HIS A 98 -4.54 -7.41 8.20
CA HIS A 98 -3.14 -6.97 8.11
C HIS A 98 -2.53 -6.63 9.48
N ALA A 99 -1.19 -6.63 9.54
CA ALA A 99 -0.39 -6.23 10.71
C ALA A 99 0.26 -4.84 10.49
N GLY A 100 -0.51 -3.89 9.96
CA GLY A 100 -0.06 -2.55 9.58
C GLY A 100 0.00 -2.38 8.06
N ILE A 101 0.07 -1.12 7.60
CA ILE A 101 0.19 -0.74 6.20
C ILE A 101 1.49 0.02 6.01
N VAL A 102 2.23 -0.28 4.97
CA VAL A 102 3.48 0.40 4.59
C VAL A 102 3.24 1.19 3.31
N ALA A 103 3.81 2.38 3.24
CA ALA A 103 3.81 3.19 2.02
C ALA A 103 5.22 3.22 1.40
N PHE A 104 5.31 2.93 0.10
CA PHE A 104 6.55 2.94 -0.66
C PHE A 104 6.43 3.92 -1.85
N SER A 105 7.25 4.93 -2.00
CA SER A 105 8.27 5.40 -1.08
C SER A 105 7.90 6.79 -0.59
N LEU A 106 7.70 6.95 0.71
CA LEU A 106 7.31 8.24 1.29
C LEU A 106 8.37 9.33 1.07
N PRO A 107 9.68 9.09 1.29
CA PRO A 107 10.69 10.15 1.20
C PRO A 107 10.72 10.84 -0.17
N GLU A 108 10.60 10.09 -1.25
CA GLU A 108 10.70 10.62 -2.61
C GLU A 108 9.39 11.21 -3.12
N TYR A 109 8.26 10.58 -2.80
CA TYR A 109 6.98 10.86 -3.48
C TYR A 109 5.89 11.44 -2.59
N CYS A 110 6.06 11.39 -1.26
CA CYS A 110 5.06 11.88 -0.32
C CYS A 110 5.74 12.51 0.92
N SER A 111 6.65 13.47 0.68
CA SER A 111 7.32 14.19 1.75
C SER A 111 7.73 15.60 1.31
N PRO A 112 8.03 16.51 2.25
CA PRO A 112 8.54 17.84 1.92
C PRO A 112 9.89 17.82 1.18
N MET A 113 10.63 16.70 1.25
CA MET A 113 11.96 16.55 0.68
C MET A 113 11.95 16.06 -0.78
N GLY A 114 10.85 15.51 -1.25
CA GLY A 114 10.71 14.93 -2.58
C GLY A 114 10.36 15.94 -3.69
N GLY A 115 10.47 17.24 -3.41
CA GLY A 115 10.11 18.32 -4.34
C GLY A 115 8.66 18.78 -4.19
N GLU A 116 8.26 19.79 -4.97
CA GLU A 116 6.98 20.48 -4.79
C GLU A 116 5.75 19.56 -4.93
N GLN A 117 5.76 18.63 -5.87
CA GLN A 117 4.65 17.69 -6.05
C GLN A 117 4.55 16.70 -4.88
N ALA A 118 5.67 16.18 -4.38
CA ALA A 118 5.70 15.29 -3.24
C ALA A 118 5.29 16.01 -1.94
N LYS A 119 5.70 17.27 -1.78
CA LYS A 119 5.28 18.14 -0.68
C LYS A 119 3.76 18.40 -0.72
N ALA A 120 3.20 18.65 -1.90
CA ALA A 120 1.77 18.83 -2.07
C ALA A 120 0.98 17.55 -1.73
N LEU A 121 1.43 16.39 -2.20
CA LEU A 121 0.82 15.10 -1.82
C LEU A 121 0.91 14.85 -0.31
N TYR A 122 2.06 15.14 0.30
CA TYR A 122 2.25 14.99 1.74
C TYR A 122 1.30 15.86 2.55
N ALA A 123 1.11 17.13 2.16
CA ALA A 123 0.17 18.03 2.81
C ALA A 123 -1.27 17.50 2.74
N ALA A 124 -1.70 17.10 1.53
CA ALA A 124 -3.03 16.53 1.30
C ALA A 124 -3.24 15.20 2.06
N TYR A 125 -2.22 14.35 2.10
CA TYR A 125 -2.23 13.09 2.85
C TYR A 125 -2.35 13.32 4.36
N LYS A 126 -1.63 14.28 4.91
CA LYS A 126 -1.75 14.67 6.33
C LYS A 126 -3.16 15.13 6.69
N ASP A 127 -3.78 15.93 5.84
CA ASP A 127 -5.14 16.39 6.08
C ASP A 127 -6.16 15.24 6.03
N TYR A 128 -5.97 14.31 5.10
CA TYR A 128 -6.77 13.07 5.03
C TYR A 128 -6.61 12.18 6.26
N TYR A 129 -5.37 12.06 6.80
CA TYR A 129 -5.07 11.18 7.93
C TYR A 129 -5.23 11.87 9.30
N ARG A 130 -5.63 13.13 9.33
CA ARG A 130 -5.89 13.81 10.60
C ARG A 130 -7.01 13.08 11.34
N PRO A 131 -6.76 12.53 12.56
CA PRO A 131 -7.86 11.98 13.34
C PRO A 131 -8.89 13.09 13.52
N ALA A 132 -10.16 12.77 13.29
CA ALA A 132 -11.26 13.68 13.61
C ALA A 132 -10.99 14.22 15.01
N ALA A 133 -10.92 15.56 15.14
CA ALA A 133 -10.67 16.20 16.42
C ALA A 133 -11.61 15.56 17.43
N THR A 134 -11.05 14.96 18.46
CA THR A 134 -11.86 14.47 19.59
C THR A 134 -12.62 15.68 20.09
N VAL A 135 -13.94 15.70 19.89
CA VAL A 135 -14.81 16.70 20.48
C VAL A 135 -14.51 16.64 21.98
N PRO A 136 -14.00 17.70 22.60
CA PRO A 136 -13.78 17.71 24.04
C PRO A 136 -15.12 17.35 24.70
N PRO A 137 -15.14 16.54 25.75
CA PRO A 137 -16.35 16.25 26.48
C PRO A 137 -16.99 17.58 26.86
N GLY A 138 -18.26 17.76 26.49
CA GLY A 138 -19.02 18.97 26.82
C GLY A 138 -18.96 19.25 28.32
N PRO A 139 -19.17 20.51 28.76
CA PRO A 139 -19.00 20.94 30.14
C PRO A 139 -19.95 20.31 31.16
N ASP A 140 -20.82 19.39 30.76
CA ASP A 140 -21.87 18.79 31.59
C ASP A 140 -21.57 17.40 32.14
N GLY A 141 -20.31 17.12 32.40
CA GLY A 141 -19.89 15.94 33.18
C GLY A 141 -20.03 16.21 34.69
N LYS A 142 -21.27 16.27 35.22
CA LYS A 142 -21.54 16.05 36.65
C LYS A 142 -22.02 14.64 36.86
#